data_cdc04521a65db91e2362c5615b5b5a55
#
_entry.id   cdc04521a65db91e2362c5615b5b5a55
#
_cell.length_a   1.000
_cell.length_b   1.000
_cell.length_c   1.000
_cell.angle_alpha   90.00
_cell.angle_beta   90.00
_cell.angle_gamma   90.00
#
_symmetry.space_group_name_H-M   'P 1'
#
loop_
_entity.id
_entity.type
_entity.pdbx_description
1 polymer ?
#
loop_
_entity_poly.entity_id
_entity_poly.type
_entity_poly.pdbx_seq_one_letter_code
_entity_poly.pdbx_strand_id
1 'polypeptide(L)'
;PMNYDPKYRMDISQKPLYEKWVLDAKEKYKDQIKILLAYEVDYLDGYILDEVVNAKVDYMIGSVHFLKNKNDMWGFDNPEFIGVYKSKDIDTIWAEYFEAISAMAKTKLFDIVGHLDLIKVFKFLPKKDIRIIARDTLKQIKDSNMVLEINPAGLRKPIGETYPSKQLLELAYEMNIDITFGSDAHSVEQVGFKYEEATALAKEIGYTKCVTFENREKKSIIF
;
A
#
# COMPACT_ATOMS: atom_id res chain seq x y z
N PRO A 1 -15.19 5.39 -11.73
CA PRO A 1 -14.73 6.15 -10.63
C PRO A 1 -14.86 7.64 -10.79
N MET A 2 -15.94 8.08 -11.38
CA MET A 2 -16.07 9.43 -11.89
C MET A 2 -16.54 10.45 -10.86
N ASN A 3 -17.06 10.00 -9.72
CA ASN A 3 -17.50 10.86 -8.61
C ASN A 3 -16.47 10.86 -7.45
N TYR A 4 -15.23 10.52 -7.74
CA TYR A 4 -14.15 10.53 -6.80
C TYR A 4 -13.75 11.96 -6.47
N ASP A 5 -13.76 12.33 -5.19
CA ASP A 5 -13.45 13.68 -4.75
C ASP A 5 -12.00 14.05 -5.14
N PRO A 6 -11.80 15.06 -6.01
CA PRO A 6 -10.48 15.44 -6.49
C PRO A 6 -9.51 15.89 -5.38
N LYS A 7 -10.01 16.21 -4.17
CA LYS A 7 -9.17 16.61 -3.03
C LYS A 7 -8.29 15.46 -2.47
N TYR A 8 -8.63 14.20 -2.77
CA TYR A 8 -7.89 13.03 -2.28
C TYR A 8 -6.89 12.46 -3.29
N ARG A 9 -6.70 13.12 -4.41
CA ARG A 9 -5.77 12.68 -5.44
C ARG A 9 -5.06 13.85 -6.10
N MET A 10 -3.87 13.59 -6.62
CA MET A 10 -3.20 14.54 -7.52
C MET A 10 -3.93 14.55 -8.87
N ASP A 11 -4.26 15.73 -9.37
CA ASP A 11 -4.74 15.88 -10.74
C ASP A 11 -3.64 15.50 -11.73
N ILE A 12 -4.00 14.78 -12.80
CA ILE A 12 -3.03 14.31 -13.79
C ILE A 12 -2.24 15.45 -14.44
N SER A 13 -2.83 16.64 -14.55
CA SER A 13 -2.15 17.82 -15.07
C SER A 13 -1.01 18.31 -14.18
N GLN A 14 -1.01 17.93 -12.89
CA GLN A 14 0.06 18.27 -11.93
C GLN A 14 1.22 17.27 -11.96
N LYS A 15 1.07 16.13 -12.63
CA LYS A 15 2.11 15.10 -12.75
C LYS A 15 3.47 15.68 -13.20
N PRO A 16 3.57 16.50 -14.27
CA PRO A 16 4.87 17.05 -14.69
C PRO A 16 5.52 17.94 -13.62
N LEU A 17 4.71 18.68 -12.85
CA LEU A 17 5.21 19.54 -11.77
C LEU A 17 5.74 18.71 -10.60
N TYR A 18 5.01 17.66 -10.20
CA TYR A 18 5.43 16.72 -9.17
C TYR A 18 6.76 16.04 -9.54
N GLU A 19 6.84 15.48 -10.76
CA GLU A 19 8.07 14.85 -11.24
C GLU A 19 9.25 15.81 -11.23
N LYS A 20 9.04 17.03 -11.72
CA LYS A 20 10.09 18.08 -11.70
C LYS A 20 10.56 18.37 -10.27
N TRP A 21 9.67 18.54 -9.31
CA TRP A 21 10.06 18.82 -7.92
C TRP A 21 10.86 17.67 -7.30
N VAL A 22 10.48 16.42 -7.55
CA VAL A 22 11.22 15.26 -7.06
C VAL A 22 12.60 15.17 -7.72
N LEU A 23 12.70 15.41 -9.04
CA LEU A 23 13.98 15.38 -9.77
C LEU A 23 14.89 16.53 -9.37
N ASP A 24 14.36 17.73 -9.17
CA ASP A 24 15.12 18.88 -8.63
C ASP A 24 15.66 18.58 -7.23
N ALA A 25 14.85 17.97 -6.37
CA ALA A 25 15.27 17.56 -5.04
C ALA A 25 16.33 16.44 -5.09
N LYS A 26 16.16 15.45 -5.99
CA LYS A 26 17.12 14.36 -6.23
C LYS A 26 18.49 14.90 -6.59
N GLU A 27 18.57 15.90 -7.49
CA GLU A 27 19.83 16.53 -7.87
C GLU A 27 20.40 17.40 -6.73
N LYS A 28 19.56 18.20 -6.08
CA LYS A 28 19.98 19.13 -5.01
C LYS A 28 20.59 18.40 -3.81
N TYR A 29 20.06 17.25 -3.46
CA TYR A 29 20.44 16.53 -2.23
C TYR A 29 21.21 15.23 -2.50
N LYS A 30 21.69 14.99 -3.73
CA LYS A 30 22.32 13.74 -4.17
C LYS A 30 23.49 13.26 -3.31
N ASP A 31 24.23 14.18 -2.68
CA ASP A 31 25.37 13.87 -1.80
C ASP A 31 24.97 13.66 -0.33
N GLN A 32 23.69 13.84 0.01
CA GLN A 32 23.17 13.78 1.38
C GLN A 32 22.18 12.64 1.57
N ILE A 33 21.27 12.47 0.62
CA ILE A 33 20.20 11.47 0.69
C ILE A 33 19.82 11.01 -0.71
N LYS A 34 19.55 9.72 -0.85
CA LYS A 34 19.00 9.16 -2.08
C LYS A 34 17.49 9.41 -2.15
N ILE A 35 17.05 10.25 -3.08
CA ILE A 35 15.64 10.53 -3.35
C ILE A 35 15.21 9.70 -4.56
N LEU A 36 14.06 9.04 -4.45
CA LEU A 36 13.46 8.19 -5.49
C LEU A 36 12.16 8.82 -5.97
N LEU A 37 11.92 8.76 -7.27
CA LEU A 37 10.65 9.17 -7.86
C LEU A 37 9.70 7.98 -7.88
N ALA A 38 8.52 8.12 -7.29
CA ALA A 38 7.53 7.05 -7.24
C ALA A 38 6.11 7.59 -7.31
N TYR A 39 5.16 6.69 -7.59
CA TYR A 39 3.74 6.95 -7.43
C TYR A 39 3.12 5.93 -6.49
N GLU A 40 2.18 6.37 -5.68
CA GLU A 40 1.13 5.54 -5.13
C GLU A 40 -0.11 5.67 -6.01
N VAL A 41 -0.61 4.55 -6.47
CA VAL A 41 -1.70 4.49 -7.44
C VAL A 41 -2.86 3.69 -6.89
N ASP A 42 -4.03 4.31 -6.86
CA ASP A 42 -5.28 3.61 -6.58
C ASP A 42 -5.56 2.57 -7.65
N TYR A 43 -5.62 1.31 -7.27
CA TYR A 43 -6.03 0.27 -8.17
C TYR A 43 -7.56 0.24 -8.28
N LEU A 44 -8.03 0.51 -9.48
CA LEU A 44 -9.42 0.36 -9.89
C LEU A 44 -9.44 -0.43 -11.19
N ASP A 45 -10.04 -1.61 -11.16
CA ASP A 45 -10.09 -2.49 -12.33
C ASP A 45 -10.68 -1.78 -13.55
N GLY A 46 -9.92 -1.78 -14.66
CA GLY A 46 -10.28 -1.10 -15.90
C GLY A 46 -10.05 0.41 -15.94
N TYR A 47 -9.40 1.01 -14.91
CA TYR A 47 -9.25 2.47 -14.80
C TYR A 47 -7.81 2.94 -14.53
N ILE A 48 -6.83 2.20 -14.96
CA ILE A 48 -5.44 2.66 -14.88
C ILE A 48 -5.11 3.46 -16.14
N LEU A 49 -4.66 4.69 -15.95
CA LEU A 49 -4.31 5.58 -17.06
C LEU A 49 -2.99 5.15 -17.73
N ASP A 50 -2.91 5.27 -19.03
CA ASP A 50 -1.70 4.95 -19.81
C ASP A 50 -0.48 5.76 -19.34
N GLU A 51 -0.68 7.01 -18.93
CA GLU A 51 0.36 7.88 -18.36
C GLU A 51 0.95 7.34 -17.05
N VAL A 52 0.16 6.58 -16.29
CA VAL A 52 0.62 5.90 -15.08
C VAL A 52 1.38 4.64 -15.45
N VAL A 53 0.82 3.82 -16.35
CA VAL A 53 1.44 2.56 -16.81
C VAL A 53 2.82 2.81 -17.41
N ASN A 54 2.96 3.89 -18.19
CA ASN A 54 4.20 4.24 -18.91
C ASN A 54 5.10 5.22 -18.12
N ALA A 55 4.79 5.49 -16.85
CA ALA A 55 5.59 6.40 -16.04
C ALA A 55 7.02 5.89 -15.81
N LYS A 56 7.99 6.78 -16.00
CA LYS A 56 9.41 6.50 -15.71
C LYS A 56 9.71 6.85 -14.27
N VAL A 57 9.49 5.88 -13.38
CA VAL A 57 9.66 6.02 -11.93
C VAL A 57 10.63 4.98 -11.39
N ASP A 58 11.17 5.23 -10.21
CA ASP A 58 12.03 4.27 -9.52
C ASP A 58 11.23 3.06 -9.00
N TYR A 59 9.96 3.29 -8.58
CA TYR A 59 9.00 2.24 -8.19
C TYR A 59 7.57 2.75 -8.23
N MET A 60 6.63 1.82 -8.15
CA MET A 60 5.19 2.10 -8.11
C MET A 60 4.51 1.30 -7.01
N ILE A 61 3.81 2.00 -6.13
CA ILE A 61 2.99 1.41 -5.08
C ILE A 61 1.58 1.24 -5.63
N GLY A 62 1.04 0.03 -5.52
CA GLY A 62 -0.37 -0.23 -5.78
C GLY A 62 -1.14 -0.28 -4.47
N SER A 63 -2.22 0.48 -4.37
CA SER A 63 -3.07 0.56 -3.20
C SER A 63 -4.53 0.36 -3.56
N VAL A 64 -5.29 -0.24 -2.65
CA VAL A 64 -6.74 -0.39 -2.78
C VAL A 64 -7.40 0.46 -1.69
N HIS A 65 -8.13 1.51 -2.09
CA HIS A 65 -8.89 2.38 -1.20
C HIS A 65 -10.40 2.30 -1.45
N PHE A 66 -10.80 1.64 -2.54
CA PHE A 66 -12.19 1.59 -2.97
C PHE A 66 -12.65 0.16 -3.22
N LEU A 67 -13.85 -0.13 -2.76
CA LEU A 67 -14.57 -1.37 -3.06
C LEU A 67 -15.90 -1.09 -3.74
N LYS A 68 -16.43 -2.07 -4.47
CA LYS A 68 -17.75 -1.97 -5.10
C LYS A 68 -18.85 -2.00 -4.04
N ASN A 69 -19.82 -1.11 -4.18
CA ASN A 69 -21.06 -1.12 -3.42
C ASN A 69 -22.23 -0.90 -4.37
N LYS A 70 -22.90 -1.98 -4.75
CA LYS A 70 -23.96 -2.00 -5.78
C LYS A 70 -23.41 -1.46 -7.13
N ASN A 71 -23.89 -0.31 -7.58
CA ASN A 71 -23.51 0.33 -8.85
C ASN A 71 -22.46 1.42 -8.68
N ASP A 72 -21.89 1.58 -7.48
CA ASP A 72 -20.95 2.64 -7.14
C ASP A 72 -19.73 2.08 -6.41
N MET A 73 -18.74 2.93 -6.19
CA MET A 73 -17.55 2.64 -5.40
C MET A 73 -17.65 3.36 -4.06
N TRP A 74 -17.13 2.77 -3.00
CA TRP A 74 -17.02 3.40 -1.69
C TRP A 74 -15.58 3.36 -1.17
N GLY A 75 -15.11 4.51 -0.68
CA GLY A 75 -13.82 4.63 -0.01
C GLY A 75 -13.94 4.08 1.41
N PHE A 76 -13.43 2.89 1.62
CA PHE A 76 -13.63 2.19 2.89
C PHE A 76 -12.82 2.79 4.05
N ASP A 77 -11.79 3.57 3.76
CA ASP A 77 -10.94 4.30 4.70
C ASP A 77 -11.44 5.72 5.00
N ASN A 78 -12.51 6.17 4.32
CA ASN A 78 -13.14 7.46 4.56
C ASN A 78 -14.27 7.32 5.62
N PRO A 79 -14.22 8.10 6.74
CA PRO A 79 -15.24 8.06 7.79
C PRO A 79 -16.67 8.31 7.31
N GLU A 80 -16.85 9.04 6.21
CA GLU A 80 -18.17 9.34 5.63
C GLU A 80 -18.89 8.04 5.18
N PHE A 81 -18.15 7.00 4.82
CA PHE A 81 -18.69 5.72 4.36
C PHE A 81 -18.72 4.64 5.43
N ILE A 82 -18.44 4.93 6.70
CA ILE A 82 -18.39 3.94 7.77
C ILE A 82 -19.70 3.15 7.92
N GLY A 83 -20.82 3.74 7.51
CA GLY A 83 -22.13 3.09 7.49
C GLY A 83 -22.21 1.87 6.57
N VAL A 84 -21.39 1.80 5.53
CA VAL A 84 -21.39 0.68 4.58
C VAL A 84 -20.93 -0.61 5.26
N TYR A 85 -19.95 -0.54 6.17
CA TYR A 85 -19.52 -1.69 6.96
C TYR A 85 -20.65 -2.36 7.74
N LYS A 86 -21.63 -1.57 8.19
CA LYS A 86 -22.81 -2.08 8.94
C LYS A 86 -23.88 -2.68 8.04
N SER A 87 -23.84 -2.41 6.75
CA SER A 87 -24.86 -2.84 5.77
C SER A 87 -24.51 -4.15 5.06
N LYS A 88 -23.29 -4.66 5.22
CA LYS A 88 -22.79 -5.90 4.58
C LYS A 88 -22.20 -6.84 5.65
N ASP A 89 -22.12 -8.13 5.33
CA ASP A 89 -21.35 -9.05 6.16
C ASP A 89 -19.86 -8.70 6.12
N ILE A 90 -19.24 -8.63 7.29
CA ILE A 90 -17.84 -8.16 7.40
C ILE A 90 -16.86 -9.12 6.73
N ASP A 91 -17.06 -10.43 6.82
CA ASP A 91 -16.19 -11.41 6.16
C ASP A 91 -16.25 -11.27 4.62
N THR A 92 -17.44 -10.90 4.09
CA THR A 92 -17.59 -10.59 2.66
C THR A 92 -16.81 -9.35 2.26
N ILE A 93 -16.84 -8.27 3.06
CA ILE A 93 -16.06 -7.04 2.81
C ILE A 93 -14.56 -7.36 2.76
N TRP A 94 -14.08 -8.16 3.71
CA TRP A 94 -12.68 -8.56 3.75
C TRP A 94 -12.28 -9.43 2.55
N ALA A 95 -13.15 -10.34 2.13
CA ALA A 95 -12.91 -11.15 0.94
C ALA A 95 -12.85 -10.30 -0.33
N GLU A 96 -13.80 -9.36 -0.52
CA GLU A 96 -13.81 -8.41 -1.63
C GLU A 96 -12.53 -7.56 -1.66
N TYR A 97 -12.04 -7.14 -0.49
CA TYR A 97 -10.80 -6.36 -0.37
C TYR A 97 -9.58 -7.17 -0.81
N PHE A 98 -9.40 -8.38 -0.33
CA PHE A 98 -8.27 -9.22 -0.74
C PHE A 98 -8.39 -9.69 -2.19
N GLU A 99 -9.60 -9.86 -2.72
CA GLU A 99 -9.82 -10.13 -4.15
C GLU A 99 -9.34 -8.94 -5.01
N ALA A 100 -9.65 -7.70 -4.60
CA ALA A 100 -9.16 -6.50 -5.29
C ALA A 100 -7.62 -6.42 -5.28
N ILE A 101 -6.97 -6.72 -4.15
CA ILE A 101 -5.50 -6.77 -4.07
C ILE A 101 -4.93 -7.90 -4.95
N SER A 102 -5.58 -9.07 -4.98
CA SER A 102 -5.18 -10.16 -5.87
C SER A 102 -5.28 -9.76 -7.34
N ALA A 103 -6.37 -9.07 -7.72
CA ALA A 103 -6.54 -8.55 -9.07
C ALA A 103 -5.46 -7.52 -9.41
N MET A 104 -5.15 -6.60 -8.49
CA MET A 104 -4.05 -5.65 -8.63
C MET A 104 -2.71 -6.36 -8.85
N ALA A 105 -2.39 -7.34 -8.04
CA ALA A 105 -1.13 -8.09 -8.14
C ALA A 105 -1.00 -8.84 -9.48
N LYS A 106 -2.09 -9.39 -10.01
CA LYS A 106 -2.12 -10.08 -11.31
C LYS A 106 -1.75 -9.18 -12.47
N THR A 107 -1.95 -7.85 -12.36
CA THR A 107 -1.57 -6.91 -13.42
C THR A 107 -0.07 -6.82 -13.61
N LYS A 108 0.72 -7.11 -12.58
CA LYS A 108 2.19 -6.93 -12.55
C LYS A 108 2.65 -5.50 -12.87
N LEU A 109 1.78 -4.53 -12.69
CA LEU A 109 2.09 -3.11 -12.94
C LEU A 109 2.83 -2.46 -11.77
N PHE A 110 2.69 -3.02 -10.57
CA PHE A 110 3.16 -2.44 -9.33
C PHE A 110 4.33 -3.24 -8.74
N ASP A 111 5.20 -2.55 -8.01
CA ASP A 111 6.35 -3.15 -7.32
C ASP A 111 6.06 -3.46 -5.87
N ILE A 112 5.23 -2.61 -5.25
CA ILE A 112 4.91 -2.65 -3.82
C ILE A 112 3.39 -2.72 -3.65
N VAL A 113 2.95 -3.54 -2.70
CA VAL A 113 1.59 -3.48 -2.16
C VAL A 113 1.60 -2.51 -0.99
N GLY A 114 0.92 -1.36 -1.14
CA GLY A 114 0.76 -0.38 -0.08
C GLY A 114 -0.13 -0.92 1.04
N HIS A 115 0.18 -0.56 2.28
CA HIS A 115 -0.64 -0.77 3.49
C HIS A 115 -1.64 -1.95 3.41
N LEU A 116 -1.15 -3.15 3.11
CA LEU A 116 -1.97 -4.37 3.07
C LEU A 116 -2.82 -4.45 4.36
N ASP A 117 -4.08 -4.79 4.27
CA ASP A 117 -5.10 -4.79 5.33
C ASP A 117 -5.56 -3.40 5.85
N LEU A 118 -5.41 -2.33 5.06
CA LEU A 118 -5.96 -1.00 5.38
C LEU A 118 -7.46 -1.04 5.74
N ILE A 119 -8.20 -1.99 5.20
CA ILE A 119 -9.63 -2.22 5.47
C ILE A 119 -9.97 -2.29 6.96
N LYS A 120 -9.00 -2.62 7.84
CA LYS A 120 -9.20 -2.69 9.30
C LYS A 120 -9.23 -1.32 9.99
N VAL A 121 -8.98 -0.23 9.28
CA VAL A 121 -8.74 1.12 9.82
C VAL A 121 -9.75 1.56 10.88
N PHE A 122 -11.04 1.24 10.71
CA PHE A 122 -12.12 1.56 11.64
C PHE A 122 -12.50 0.40 12.58
N LYS A 123 -11.63 -0.62 12.74
CA LYS A 123 -11.82 -1.77 13.64
C LYS A 123 -12.97 -2.71 13.26
N PHE A 124 -13.43 -2.70 12.02
CA PHE A 124 -14.33 -3.72 11.51
C PHE A 124 -13.53 -4.95 11.11
N LEU A 125 -13.24 -5.79 12.09
CA LEU A 125 -12.39 -6.96 11.91
C LEU A 125 -13.20 -8.17 11.41
N PRO A 126 -12.57 -9.09 10.64
CA PRO A 126 -13.25 -10.30 10.17
C PRO A 126 -13.54 -11.25 11.34
N LYS A 127 -14.56 -12.07 11.19
CA LYS A 127 -14.88 -13.14 12.14
C LYS A 127 -13.98 -14.36 11.93
N LYS A 128 -13.56 -14.59 10.68
CA LYS A 128 -12.64 -15.65 10.30
C LYS A 128 -11.19 -15.27 10.58
N ASP A 129 -10.32 -16.26 10.73
CA ASP A 129 -8.88 -16.02 10.81
C ASP A 129 -8.39 -15.30 9.56
N ILE A 130 -7.77 -14.15 9.73
CA ILE A 130 -7.27 -13.29 8.65
C ILE A 130 -6.24 -14.01 7.77
N ARG A 131 -5.46 -14.94 8.34
CA ARG A 131 -4.46 -15.71 7.61
C ARG A 131 -5.09 -16.65 6.60
N ILE A 132 -6.31 -17.16 6.89
CA ILE A 132 -7.07 -17.98 5.95
C ILE A 132 -7.61 -17.13 4.81
N ILE A 133 -8.16 -15.95 5.12
CA ILE A 133 -8.75 -15.05 4.13
C ILE A 133 -7.68 -14.52 3.17
N ALA A 134 -6.50 -14.17 3.70
CA ALA A 134 -5.44 -13.51 2.94
C ALA A 134 -4.48 -14.46 2.20
N ARG A 135 -4.50 -15.76 2.50
CA ARG A 135 -3.48 -16.72 2.01
C ARG A 135 -3.31 -16.72 0.50
N ASP A 136 -4.41 -16.79 -0.23
CA ASP A 136 -4.35 -16.85 -1.69
C ASP A 136 -3.89 -15.51 -2.29
N THR A 137 -4.25 -14.40 -1.66
CA THR A 137 -3.78 -13.06 -2.04
C THR A 137 -2.28 -12.92 -1.79
N LEU A 138 -1.76 -13.35 -0.64
CA LEU A 138 -0.32 -13.35 -0.37
C LEU A 138 0.44 -14.24 -1.36
N LYS A 139 -0.13 -15.40 -1.72
CA LYS A 139 0.44 -16.24 -2.77
C LYS A 139 0.50 -15.49 -4.11
N GLN A 140 -0.57 -14.80 -4.50
CA GLN A 140 -0.61 -14.01 -5.72
C GLN A 140 0.41 -12.86 -5.70
N ILE A 141 0.56 -12.17 -4.57
CA ILE A 141 1.58 -11.12 -4.37
C ILE A 141 2.98 -11.69 -4.61
N LYS A 142 3.29 -12.85 -4.01
CA LYS A 142 4.55 -13.54 -4.23
C LYS A 142 4.77 -13.95 -5.69
N ASP A 143 3.78 -14.58 -6.30
CA ASP A 143 3.85 -15.04 -7.69
C ASP A 143 4.02 -13.87 -8.69
N SER A 144 3.58 -12.67 -8.29
CA SER A 144 3.75 -11.43 -9.04
C SER A 144 5.06 -10.69 -8.72
N ASN A 145 5.90 -11.25 -7.84
CA ASN A 145 7.17 -10.66 -7.40
C ASN A 145 7.03 -9.26 -6.76
N MET A 146 5.86 -8.96 -6.19
CA MET A 146 5.64 -7.71 -5.45
C MET A 146 6.22 -7.78 -4.04
N VAL A 147 6.43 -6.62 -3.44
CA VAL A 147 6.95 -6.43 -2.09
C VAL A 147 5.85 -5.91 -1.18
N LEU A 148 5.79 -6.33 0.07
CA LEU A 148 4.86 -5.77 1.05
C LEU A 148 5.45 -4.54 1.73
N GLU A 149 4.69 -3.47 1.80
CA GLU A 149 5.02 -2.33 2.63
C GLU A 149 4.69 -2.64 4.10
N ILE A 150 5.65 -2.41 5.00
CA ILE A 150 5.37 -2.27 6.44
C ILE A 150 5.14 -0.79 6.71
N ASN A 151 3.89 -0.45 7.01
CA ASN A 151 3.42 0.92 7.11
C ASN A 151 2.92 1.20 8.54
N PRO A 152 3.65 1.99 9.34
CA PRO A 152 3.26 2.32 10.70
C PRO A 152 2.16 3.39 10.79
N ALA A 153 1.65 3.94 9.68
CA ALA A 153 0.59 4.94 9.69
C ALA A 153 -0.65 4.49 10.47
N GLY A 154 -0.94 3.20 10.50
CA GLY A 154 -2.05 2.65 11.26
C GLY A 154 -1.95 2.91 12.77
N LEU A 155 -0.74 3.12 13.31
CA LEU A 155 -0.53 3.50 14.72
C LEU A 155 -1.10 4.90 15.05
N ARG A 156 -1.28 5.78 14.07
CA ARG A 156 -1.93 7.09 14.21
C ARG A 156 -3.40 7.08 13.78
N LYS A 157 -3.94 5.92 13.41
CA LYS A 157 -5.33 5.72 12.99
C LYS A 157 -6.13 5.01 14.11
N PRO A 158 -7.47 4.95 14.00
CA PRO A 158 -8.31 4.28 15.02
C PRO A 158 -7.90 2.86 15.33
N ILE A 159 -7.38 2.12 14.35
CA ILE A 159 -6.94 0.73 14.54
C ILE A 159 -5.81 0.59 15.55
N GLY A 160 -4.83 1.49 15.56
CA GLY A 160 -3.69 1.46 16.47
C GLY A 160 -2.68 0.35 16.19
N GLU A 161 -2.60 -0.16 14.97
CA GLU A 161 -1.69 -1.21 14.52
C GLU A 161 -0.98 -0.80 13.23
N THR A 162 0.14 -1.46 12.92
CA THR A 162 0.79 -1.34 11.61
C THR A 162 -0.05 -1.99 10.50
N TYR A 163 0.18 -1.59 9.27
CA TYR A 163 -0.22 -2.31 8.05
C TYR A 163 1.01 -3.00 7.44
N PRO A 164 0.98 -4.33 7.20
CA PRO A 164 -0.03 -5.29 7.66
C PRO A 164 0.01 -5.53 9.17
N SER A 165 -1.03 -6.18 9.69
CA SER A 165 -1.03 -6.74 11.05
C SER A 165 0.11 -7.73 11.22
N LYS A 166 0.57 -7.92 12.47
CA LYS A 166 1.63 -8.88 12.79
C LYS A 166 1.32 -10.27 12.24
N GLN A 167 0.08 -10.75 12.37
CA GLN A 167 -0.32 -12.08 11.87
C GLN A 167 -0.16 -12.23 10.36
N LEU A 168 -0.47 -11.19 9.59
CA LEU A 168 -0.29 -11.21 8.14
C LEU A 168 1.18 -11.10 7.75
N LEU A 169 1.96 -10.34 8.51
CA LEU A 169 3.38 -10.19 8.27
C LEU A 169 4.15 -11.49 8.60
N GLU A 170 3.74 -12.21 9.66
CA GLU A 170 4.25 -13.55 9.98
C GLU A 170 3.97 -14.54 8.84
N LEU A 171 2.72 -14.55 8.33
CA LEU A 171 2.38 -15.40 7.18
C LEU A 171 3.15 -15.01 5.91
N ALA A 172 3.37 -13.72 5.66
CA ALA A 172 4.18 -13.25 4.54
C ALA A 172 5.64 -13.70 4.67
N TYR A 173 6.20 -13.66 5.87
CA TYR A 173 7.54 -14.18 6.16
C TYR A 173 7.65 -15.67 5.88
N GLU A 174 6.71 -16.49 6.38
CA GLU A 174 6.63 -17.93 6.10
C GLU A 174 6.58 -18.22 4.59
N MET A 175 5.91 -17.36 3.84
CA MET A 175 5.80 -17.46 2.39
C MET A 175 7.00 -16.87 1.64
N ASN A 176 8.00 -16.35 2.34
CA ASN A 176 9.18 -15.67 1.79
C ASN A 176 8.80 -14.51 0.86
N ILE A 177 7.91 -13.63 1.29
CA ILE A 177 7.59 -12.39 0.60
C ILE A 177 8.52 -11.29 1.11
N ASP A 178 9.15 -10.58 0.20
CA ASP A 178 10.01 -9.44 0.52
C ASP A 178 9.21 -8.28 1.12
N ILE A 179 9.88 -7.46 1.95
CA ILE A 179 9.28 -6.27 2.57
C ILE A 179 10.02 -5.00 2.20
N THR A 180 9.32 -3.90 2.31
CA THR A 180 9.86 -2.53 2.35
C THR A 180 9.21 -1.75 3.49
N PHE A 181 9.69 -0.54 3.79
CA PHE A 181 9.11 0.33 4.80
C PHE A 181 8.58 1.60 4.16
N GLY A 182 7.41 2.04 4.63
CA GLY A 182 6.81 3.32 4.27
C GLY A 182 6.22 3.98 5.51
N SER A 183 6.22 5.31 5.58
CA SER A 183 5.57 6.05 6.67
C SER A 183 4.22 6.64 6.27
N ASP A 184 3.88 6.59 4.99
CA ASP A 184 2.64 7.14 4.44
C ASP A 184 2.43 8.59 4.94
N ALA A 185 3.51 9.38 4.79
CA ALA A 185 3.59 10.72 5.34
C ALA A 185 2.77 11.71 4.51
N HIS A 186 1.84 12.40 5.15
CA HIS A 186 1.03 13.48 4.58
C HIS A 186 1.42 14.86 5.14
N SER A 187 2.47 14.91 5.98
CA SER A 187 3.13 16.12 6.48
C SER A 187 4.58 15.82 6.82
N VAL A 188 5.38 16.88 7.01
CA VAL A 188 6.81 16.75 7.32
C VAL A 188 7.04 15.96 8.61
N GLU A 189 6.21 16.16 9.63
CA GLU A 189 6.32 15.49 10.93
C GLU A 189 6.03 13.99 10.86
N GLN A 190 5.39 13.54 9.78
CA GLN A 190 5.07 12.12 9.57
C GLN A 190 6.15 11.36 8.81
N VAL A 191 7.15 12.06 8.25
CA VAL A 191 8.26 11.40 7.55
C VAL A 191 9.06 10.55 8.53
N GLY A 192 9.19 9.24 8.23
CA GLY A 192 9.84 8.28 9.12
C GLY A 192 9.07 7.98 10.41
N PHE A 193 7.77 8.32 10.48
CA PHE A 193 6.93 8.05 11.66
C PHE A 193 7.05 6.59 12.10
N LYS A 194 7.41 6.39 13.39
CA LYS A 194 7.50 5.07 14.01
C LYS A 194 8.36 4.03 13.25
N TYR A 195 9.38 4.52 12.52
CA TYR A 195 10.28 3.65 11.75
C TYR A 195 10.98 2.60 12.64
N GLU A 196 11.40 3.00 13.84
CA GLU A 196 12.06 2.09 14.80
C GLU A 196 11.12 0.95 15.23
N GLU A 197 9.84 1.27 15.49
CA GLU A 197 8.83 0.28 15.88
C GLU A 197 8.52 -0.68 14.71
N ALA A 198 8.39 -0.15 13.48
CA ALA A 198 8.19 -0.96 12.27
C ALA A 198 9.39 -1.91 12.03
N THR A 199 10.61 -1.39 12.20
CA THR A 199 11.85 -2.17 12.08
C THR A 199 11.95 -3.24 13.17
N ALA A 200 11.61 -2.92 14.41
CA ALA A 200 11.61 -3.87 15.52
C ALA A 200 10.62 -5.02 15.27
N LEU A 201 9.41 -4.70 14.79
CA LEU A 201 8.41 -5.70 14.42
C LEU A 201 8.93 -6.64 13.31
N ALA A 202 9.54 -6.09 12.26
CA ALA A 202 10.10 -6.90 11.18
C ALA A 202 11.19 -7.85 11.70
N LYS A 203 12.10 -7.37 12.55
CA LYS A 203 13.16 -8.17 13.18
C LYS A 203 12.60 -9.26 14.11
N GLU A 204 11.59 -8.93 14.89
CA GLU A 204 10.90 -9.89 15.77
C GLU A 204 10.33 -11.08 14.98
N ILE A 205 9.79 -10.83 13.80
CA ILE A 205 9.23 -11.86 12.91
C ILE A 205 10.34 -12.68 12.25
N GLY A 206 11.53 -12.12 12.05
CA GLY A 206 12.68 -12.82 11.47
C GLY A 206 13.24 -12.17 10.20
N TYR A 207 12.69 -11.05 9.73
CA TYR A 207 13.25 -10.31 8.60
C TYR A 207 14.61 -9.70 8.99
N THR A 208 15.60 -9.88 8.13
CA THR A 208 16.95 -9.31 8.30
C THR A 208 17.31 -8.34 7.18
N LYS A 209 16.45 -8.24 6.18
CA LYS A 209 16.63 -7.38 5.01
C LYS A 209 15.28 -6.86 4.52
N CYS A 210 15.31 -5.68 3.93
CA CYS A 210 14.20 -5.10 3.17
C CYS A 210 14.64 -4.82 1.73
N VAL A 211 13.71 -4.39 0.90
CA VAL A 211 13.94 -4.04 -0.50
C VAL A 211 13.75 -2.54 -0.69
N THR A 212 14.64 -1.93 -1.45
CA THR A 212 14.43 -0.64 -2.12
C THR A 212 14.43 -0.87 -3.63
N PHE A 213 14.14 0.19 -4.38
CA PHE A 213 14.07 0.11 -5.83
C PHE A 213 14.93 1.18 -6.49
N GLU A 214 15.31 0.93 -7.73
CA GLU A 214 15.92 1.91 -8.62
C GLU A 214 15.57 1.50 -10.05
N ASN A 215 14.90 2.38 -10.79
CA ASN A 215 14.40 2.09 -12.13
C ASN A 215 13.58 0.78 -12.19
N ARG A 216 12.73 0.53 -11.21
CA ARG A 216 11.90 -0.67 -11.05
C ARG A 216 12.67 -1.96 -10.70
N GLU A 217 13.97 -1.89 -10.48
CA GLU A 217 14.79 -3.02 -10.06
C GLU A 217 14.93 -3.08 -8.55
N LYS A 218 14.68 -4.27 -7.98
CA LYS A 218 14.83 -4.53 -6.54
C LYS A 218 16.29 -4.49 -6.11
N LYS A 219 16.56 -3.79 -5.01
CA LYS A 219 17.86 -3.78 -4.32
C LYS A 219 17.65 -4.15 -2.85
N SER A 220 18.33 -5.18 -2.38
CA SER A 220 18.22 -5.64 -0.99
C SER A 220 19.10 -4.79 -0.07
N ILE A 221 18.56 -4.41 1.09
CA ILE A 221 19.24 -3.67 2.16
C ILE A 221 19.09 -4.48 3.46
N ILE A 222 20.20 -4.67 4.16
CA ILE A 222 20.23 -5.27 5.51
C ILE A 222 19.90 -4.15 6.51
N PHE A 223 19.09 -4.45 7.54
CA PHE A 223 18.70 -3.49 8.59
C PHE A 223 18.74 -4.07 9.99
#